data_800bb09f24a48d863c627f525d91ceb4
#
_entry.id   800bb09f24a48d863c627f525d91ceb4
#
_cell.length_a   1.000
_cell.length_b   1.000
_cell.length_c   1.000
_cell.angle_alpha   90.00
_cell.angle_beta   90.00
_cell.angle_gamma   90.00
#
_symmetry.space_group_name_H-M   'P 1'
#
loop_
_entity.id
_entity.type
_entity.pdbx_description
1 polymer ?
#
loop_
_entity_poly.entity_id
_entity_poly.type
_entity_poly.pdbx_seq_one_letter_code
_entity_poly.pdbx_strand_id
1 'polypeptide(L)'
;MHIQRGAWAEINLDAVAHNVQMAKANLKPTTKLCAVVKADAYGHGAVRVAQEAARNGADFFAVALLQEGVKLREAGIETPILVLGSMLPEVAEICVRYDISHAVFDEERLYALNAAALKLHTKAKIHIKIDTGMHRIGVHVRDAGRFAKLAASLPGIYIEGVFSHFATADADDKQYAAYQFERFQEALRL
;
A
#
# COMPACT_ATOMS: atom_id res chain seq x y z
N MET A 1 9.40 -12.61 35.89
CA MET A 1 8.96 -11.41 36.66
C MET A 1 8.58 -10.36 35.60
N HIS A 2 7.29 -10.14 35.35
CA HIS A 2 6.84 -9.07 34.43
C HIS A 2 6.87 -7.76 35.19
N ILE A 3 7.79 -6.87 34.82
CA ILE A 3 7.82 -5.51 35.36
C ILE A 3 6.69 -4.76 34.64
N GLN A 4 5.60 -4.51 35.34
CA GLN A 4 4.47 -3.75 34.83
C GLN A 4 4.84 -2.26 34.83
N ARG A 5 4.84 -1.64 33.63
CA ARG A 5 5.02 -0.19 33.54
C ARG A 5 3.77 0.52 34.07
N GLY A 6 3.95 1.63 34.78
CA GLY A 6 2.84 2.44 35.32
C GLY A 6 2.07 3.25 34.27
N ALA A 7 2.40 3.10 32.98
CA ALA A 7 1.74 3.78 31.87
C ALA A 7 1.42 2.78 30.74
N TRP A 8 0.22 2.87 30.20
CA TRP A 8 -0.25 2.09 29.06
C TRP A 8 -1.13 2.93 28.13
N ALA A 9 -1.31 2.48 26.89
CA ALA A 9 -2.27 3.06 25.97
C ALA A 9 -3.50 2.14 25.87
N GLU A 10 -4.68 2.70 26.05
CA GLU A 10 -5.95 2.02 25.82
C GLU A 10 -6.43 2.32 24.39
N ILE A 11 -6.62 1.26 23.59
CA ILE A 11 -7.09 1.37 22.21
C ILE A 11 -8.54 0.94 22.15
N ASN A 12 -9.41 1.88 21.83
CA ASN A 12 -10.83 1.63 21.64
C ASN A 12 -11.10 1.11 20.23
N LEU A 13 -11.37 -0.20 20.09
CA LEU A 13 -11.65 -0.82 18.80
C LEU A 13 -13.01 -0.41 18.22
N ASP A 14 -13.99 -0.07 19.06
CA ASP A 14 -15.29 0.47 18.56
C ASP A 14 -15.10 1.81 17.88
N ALA A 15 -14.17 2.64 18.37
CA ALA A 15 -13.80 3.90 17.69
C ALA A 15 -13.12 3.63 16.34
N VAL A 16 -12.28 2.57 16.24
CA VAL A 16 -11.69 2.14 14.97
C VAL A 16 -12.79 1.70 14.01
N ALA A 17 -13.72 0.86 14.46
CA ALA A 17 -14.88 0.41 13.68
C ALA A 17 -15.70 1.59 13.16
N HIS A 18 -16.05 2.51 14.04
CA HIS A 18 -16.80 3.74 13.70
C HIS A 18 -16.08 4.56 12.62
N ASN A 19 -14.79 4.80 12.78
CA ASN A 19 -14.00 5.59 11.82
C ASN A 19 -13.95 4.93 10.44
N VAL A 20 -13.79 3.60 10.38
CA VAL A 20 -13.82 2.85 9.11
C VAL A 20 -15.19 2.95 8.44
N GLN A 21 -16.26 2.75 9.19
CA GLN A 21 -17.64 2.88 8.69
C GLN A 21 -17.93 4.28 8.17
N MET A 22 -17.53 5.32 8.92
CA MET A 22 -17.68 6.71 8.49
C MET A 22 -16.87 7.03 7.22
N ALA A 23 -15.63 6.54 7.12
CA ALA A 23 -14.85 6.69 5.91
C ALA A 23 -15.53 5.99 4.72
N LYS A 24 -16.00 4.74 4.92
CA LYS A 24 -16.69 3.96 3.89
C LYS A 24 -18.00 4.62 3.41
N ALA A 25 -18.80 5.16 4.33
CA ALA A 25 -20.05 5.85 4.03
C ALA A 25 -19.86 7.11 3.16
N ASN A 26 -18.70 7.74 3.21
CA ASN A 26 -18.37 8.91 2.40
C ASN A 26 -17.79 8.57 1.01
N LEU A 27 -17.61 7.29 0.70
CA LEU A 27 -17.10 6.84 -0.60
C LEU A 27 -18.25 6.51 -1.56
N LYS A 28 -17.97 6.60 -2.86
CA LYS A 28 -18.87 6.05 -3.88
C LYS A 28 -18.93 4.52 -3.72
N PRO A 29 -20.06 3.85 -4.05
CA PRO A 29 -20.21 2.40 -3.87
C PRO A 29 -19.10 1.55 -4.55
N THR A 30 -18.53 2.04 -5.65
CA THR A 30 -17.47 1.37 -6.41
C THR A 30 -16.07 1.64 -5.86
N THR A 31 -15.91 2.56 -4.90
CA THR A 31 -14.62 2.94 -4.34
C THR A 31 -14.24 2.02 -3.19
N LYS A 32 -13.05 1.46 -3.25
CA LYS A 32 -12.47 0.64 -2.19
C LYS A 32 -11.78 1.50 -1.13
N LEU A 33 -11.92 1.10 0.12
CA LEU A 33 -11.25 1.74 1.25
C LEU A 33 -9.95 0.99 1.59
N CYS A 34 -8.82 1.67 1.47
CA CYS A 34 -7.53 1.17 1.93
C CYS A 34 -7.20 1.74 3.30
N ALA A 35 -7.15 0.90 4.33
CA ALA A 35 -6.74 1.31 5.68
C ALA A 35 -5.22 1.22 5.83
N VAL A 36 -4.56 2.32 6.21
CA VAL A 36 -3.12 2.37 6.40
C VAL A 36 -2.78 1.99 7.84
N VAL A 37 -2.13 0.82 8.02
CA VAL A 37 -1.82 0.24 9.34
C VAL A 37 -0.31 0.07 9.58
N LYS A 38 0.51 0.86 8.89
CA LYS A 38 1.97 0.90 9.06
C LYS A 38 2.38 1.36 10.46
N ALA A 39 3.64 1.14 10.84
CA ALA A 39 4.21 1.49 12.14
C ALA A 39 3.33 0.98 13.31
N ASP A 40 2.96 -0.31 13.24
CA ASP A 40 2.05 -0.97 14.19
C ASP A 40 0.70 -0.23 14.35
N ALA A 41 0.08 0.16 13.21
CA ALA A 41 -1.09 1.04 13.13
C ALA A 41 -0.87 2.36 13.89
N TYR A 42 0.28 3.01 13.65
CA TYR A 42 0.71 4.22 14.36
C TYR A 42 0.72 4.05 15.88
N GLY A 43 1.14 2.87 16.37
CA GLY A 43 1.20 2.52 17.77
C GLY A 43 -0.09 1.96 18.38
N HIS A 44 -1.13 1.74 17.56
CA HIS A 44 -2.43 1.23 18.03
C HIS A 44 -2.52 -0.31 17.98
N GLY A 45 -1.49 -1.01 17.52
CA GLY A 45 -1.49 -2.48 17.38
C GLY A 45 -2.07 -2.95 16.05
N ALA A 46 -1.22 -3.09 15.02
CA ALA A 46 -1.62 -3.32 13.64
C ALA A 46 -2.56 -4.51 13.44
N VAL A 47 -2.30 -5.64 14.10
CA VAL A 47 -3.11 -6.86 13.94
C VAL A 47 -4.55 -6.63 14.40
N ARG A 48 -4.74 -6.08 15.62
CA ARG A 48 -6.09 -5.86 16.18
C ARG A 48 -6.84 -4.78 15.38
N VAL A 49 -6.16 -3.69 15.01
CA VAL A 49 -6.73 -2.63 14.17
C VAL A 49 -7.11 -3.17 12.79
N ALA A 50 -6.25 -3.96 12.15
CA ALA A 50 -6.55 -4.55 10.84
C ALA A 50 -7.73 -5.53 10.89
N GLN A 51 -7.79 -6.40 11.93
CA GLN A 51 -8.93 -7.31 12.13
C GLN A 51 -10.24 -6.55 12.26
N GLU A 52 -10.25 -5.50 13.07
CA GLU A 52 -11.45 -4.70 13.29
C GLU A 52 -11.83 -3.89 12.04
N ALA A 53 -10.84 -3.29 11.36
CA ALA A 53 -11.08 -2.55 10.13
C ALA A 53 -11.64 -3.46 9.01
N ALA A 54 -11.13 -4.69 8.86
CA ALA A 54 -11.63 -5.65 7.88
C ALA A 54 -13.11 -6.00 8.14
N ARG A 55 -13.50 -6.25 9.40
CA ARG A 55 -14.90 -6.53 9.77
C ARG A 55 -15.83 -5.38 9.45
N ASN A 56 -15.32 -4.16 9.44
CA ASN A 56 -16.10 -2.93 9.26
C ASN A 56 -16.00 -2.31 7.85
N GLY A 57 -15.42 -3.04 6.88
CA GLY A 57 -15.51 -2.67 5.48
C GLY A 57 -14.23 -2.08 4.88
N ALA A 58 -13.08 -2.21 5.52
CA ALA A 58 -11.81 -1.97 4.84
C ALA A 58 -11.58 -3.08 3.80
N ASP A 59 -11.39 -2.66 2.54
CA ASP A 59 -11.21 -3.57 1.41
C ASP A 59 -9.73 -3.93 1.17
N PHE A 60 -8.82 -3.16 1.77
CA PHE A 60 -7.40 -3.19 1.48
C PHE A 60 -6.61 -2.68 2.68
N PHE A 61 -5.40 -3.18 2.90
CA PHE A 61 -4.47 -2.63 3.88
C PHE A 61 -3.22 -2.09 3.21
N ALA A 62 -2.63 -1.06 3.80
CA ALA A 62 -1.33 -0.57 3.39
C ALA A 62 -0.37 -0.48 4.58
N VAL A 63 0.86 -0.93 4.36
CA VAL A 63 1.96 -0.94 5.32
C VAL A 63 3.19 -0.26 4.72
N ALA A 64 4.16 0.11 5.55
CA ALA A 64 5.40 0.73 5.06
C ALA A 64 6.43 -0.30 4.62
N LEU A 65 6.54 -1.41 5.36
CA LEU A 65 7.59 -2.40 5.20
C LEU A 65 7.00 -3.79 4.95
N LEU A 66 7.75 -4.64 4.24
CA LEU A 66 7.34 -6.01 3.95
C LEU A 66 7.10 -6.82 5.24
N GLN A 67 7.96 -6.65 6.27
CA GLN A 67 7.80 -7.35 7.54
C GLN A 67 6.49 -7.04 8.25
N GLU A 68 5.96 -5.82 8.11
CA GLU A 68 4.64 -5.45 8.65
C GLU A 68 3.53 -6.24 7.95
N GLY A 69 3.62 -6.37 6.61
CA GLY A 69 2.69 -7.17 5.83
C GLY A 69 2.76 -8.66 6.17
N VAL A 70 3.96 -9.21 6.33
CA VAL A 70 4.17 -10.60 6.75
C VAL A 70 3.54 -10.84 8.12
N LYS A 71 3.76 -9.95 9.10
CA LYS A 71 3.14 -10.04 10.44
C LYS A 71 1.61 -10.08 10.36
N LEU A 72 1.00 -9.30 9.46
CA LEU A 72 -0.46 -9.34 9.26
C LEU A 72 -0.91 -10.68 8.66
N ARG A 73 -0.19 -11.21 7.67
CA ARG A 73 -0.47 -12.53 7.07
C ARG A 73 -0.36 -13.66 8.10
N GLU A 74 0.70 -13.67 8.90
CA GLU A 74 0.90 -14.65 10.00
C GLU A 74 -0.19 -14.58 11.08
N ALA A 75 -0.81 -13.40 11.24
CA ALA A 75 -1.97 -13.21 12.11
C ALA A 75 -3.31 -13.57 11.45
N GLY A 76 -3.31 -14.15 10.25
CA GLY A 76 -4.51 -14.61 9.53
C GLY A 76 -5.29 -13.52 8.80
N ILE A 77 -4.68 -12.36 8.52
CA ILE A 77 -5.31 -11.33 7.68
C ILE A 77 -5.23 -11.76 6.21
N GLU A 78 -6.38 -12.07 5.60
CA GLU A 78 -6.51 -12.47 4.18
C GLU A 78 -6.75 -11.27 3.25
N THR A 79 -7.29 -10.18 3.79
CA THR A 79 -7.52 -8.92 3.05
C THR A 79 -6.26 -8.50 2.29
N PRO A 80 -6.35 -8.02 1.03
CA PRO A 80 -5.19 -7.57 0.26
C PRO A 80 -4.31 -6.58 1.04
N ILE A 81 -2.99 -6.72 0.89
CA ILE A 81 -2.01 -5.87 1.57
C ILE A 81 -1.06 -5.27 0.54
N LEU A 82 -0.86 -3.95 0.60
CA LEU A 82 0.10 -3.21 -0.21
C LEU A 82 1.24 -2.68 0.65
N VAL A 83 2.48 -3.02 0.29
CA VAL A 83 3.67 -2.36 0.82
C VAL A 83 3.92 -1.07 0.05
N LEU A 84 3.85 0.06 0.75
CA LEU A 84 4.00 1.41 0.18
C LEU A 84 5.45 1.83 -0.01
N GLY A 85 6.37 1.27 0.78
CA GLY A 85 7.79 1.59 0.76
C GLY A 85 8.56 0.82 -0.30
N SER A 86 9.87 1.02 -0.31
CA SER A 86 10.79 0.24 -1.11
C SER A 86 11.15 -1.06 -0.40
N MET A 87 11.59 -2.06 -1.15
CA MET A 87 12.17 -3.29 -0.61
C MET A 87 13.57 -3.51 -1.19
N LEU A 88 14.36 -4.34 -0.53
CA LEU A 88 15.58 -4.90 -1.12
C LEU A 88 15.20 -5.99 -2.14
N PRO A 89 15.88 -6.09 -3.29
CA PRO A 89 15.59 -7.12 -4.31
C PRO A 89 15.61 -8.55 -3.76
N GLU A 90 16.46 -8.82 -2.78
CA GLU A 90 16.67 -10.14 -2.17
C GLU A 90 15.44 -10.68 -1.42
N VAL A 91 14.54 -9.81 -1.00
CA VAL A 91 13.32 -10.21 -0.28
C VAL A 91 12.08 -10.34 -1.19
N ALA A 92 12.25 -10.19 -2.50
CA ALA A 92 11.15 -10.28 -3.47
C ALA A 92 10.40 -11.62 -3.40
N GLU A 93 11.11 -12.72 -3.15
CA GLU A 93 10.50 -14.05 -3.00
C GLU A 93 9.56 -14.13 -1.78
N ILE A 94 9.90 -13.46 -0.68
CA ILE A 94 9.04 -13.38 0.51
C ILE A 94 7.75 -12.62 0.17
N CYS A 95 7.87 -11.49 -0.53
CA CYS A 95 6.72 -10.71 -0.97
C CYS A 95 5.72 -11.56 -1.78
N VAL A 96 6.22 -12.34 -2.74
CA VAL A 96 5.39 -13.20 -3.58
C VAL A 96 4.80 -14.38 -2.79
N ARG A 97 5.57 -15.04 -1.91
CA ARG A 97 5.10 -16.17 -1.09
C ARG A 97 3.94 -15.81 -0.16
N TYR A 98 3.97 -14.62 0.41
CA TYR A 98 2.93 -14.13 1.31
C TYR A 98 1.76 -13.43 0.58
N ASP A 99 1.75 -13.46 -0.75
CA ASP A 99 0.73 -12.80 -1.58
C ASP A 99 0.52 -11.32 -1.17
N ILE A 100 1.63 -10.59 -1.06
CA ILE A 100 1.64 -9.18 -0.69
C ILE A 100 1.93 -8.34 -1.93
N SER A 101 1.05 -7.37 -2.24
CA SER A 101 1.26 -6.42 -3.32
C SER A 101 2.35 -5.40 -2.95
N HIS A 102 3.17 -5.01 -3.91
CA HIS A 102 4.27 -4.09 -3.65
C HIS A 102 4.23 -2.84 -4.54
N ALA A 103 4.54 -1.68 -3.95
CA ALA A 103 4.76 -0.46 -4.70
C ALA A 103 6.07 -0.55 -5.48
N VAL A 104 6.02 -0.36 -6.80
CA VAL A 104 7.19 -0.43 -7.68
C VAL A 104 7.34 0.87 -8.46
N PHE A 105 8.56 1.35 -8.57
CA PHE A 105 8.89 2.61 -9.22
C PHE A 105 10.29 2.62 -9.86
N ASP A 106 10.98 1.48 -9.91
CA ASP A 106 12.25 1.27 -10.58
C ASP A 106 12.34 -0.15 -11.17
N GLU A 107 13.25 -0.29 -12.11
CA GLU A 107 13.39 -1.52 -12.89
C GLU A 107 14.04 -2.64 -12.09
N GLU A 108 14.94 -2.35 -11.15
CA GLU A 108 15.63 -3.35 -10.34
C GLU A 108 14.65 -4.19 -9.53
N ARG A 109 13.74 -3.52 -8.80
CA ARG A 109 12.71 -4.19 -7.98
C ARG A 109 11.65 -4.87 -8.84
N LEU A 110 11.34 -4.28 -10.00
CA LEU A 110 10.42 -4.87 -10.96
C LEU A 110 10.97 -6.21 -11.49
N TYR A 111 12.25 -6.25 -11.87
CA TYR A 111 12.88 -7.49 -12.33
C TYR A 111 13.04 -8.53 -11.21
N ALA A 112 13.36 -8.11 -9.99
CA ALA A 112 13.44 -9.01 -8.84
C ALA A 112 12.09 -9.69 -8.54
N LEU A 113 10.99 -8.94 -8.54
CA LEU A 113 9.64 -9.48 -8.37
C LEU A 113 9.25 -10.41 -9.51
N ASN A 114 9.57 -10.07 -10.75
CA ASN A 114 9.33 -10.94 -11.90
C ASN A 114 10.08 -12.28 -11.77
N ALA A 115 11.37 -12.23 -11.43
CA ALA A 115 12.18 -13.44 -11.25
C ALA A 115 11.64 -14.32 -10.11
N ALA A 116 11.28 -13.73 -8.98
CA ALA A 116 10.69 -14.42 -7.84
C ALA A 116 9.36 -15.09 -8.22
N ALA A 117 8.49 -14.39 -8.93
CA ALA A 117 7.20 -14.89 -9.38
C ALA A 117 7.35 -16.08 -10.34
N LEU A 118 8.27 -16.01 -11.31
CA LEU A 118 8.57 -17.08 -12.24
C LEU A 118 9.10 -18.33 -11.51
N LYS A 119 10.03 -18.13 -10.56
CA LYS A 119 10.57 -19.21 -9.72
C LYS A 119 9.47 -19.92 -8.92
N LEU A 120 8.47 -19.18 -8.45
CA LEU A 120 7.35 -19.69 -7.66
C LEU A 120 6.13 -20.10 -8.50
N HIS A 121 6.24 -20.06 -9.83
CA HIS A 121 5.16 -20.40 -10.78
C HIS A 121 3.85 -19.62 -10.53
N THR A 122 3.97 -18.34 -10.21
CA THR A 122 2.84 -17.44 -9.91
C THR A 122 3.07 -16.03 -10.49
N LYS A 123 2.25 -15.08 -10.10
CA LYS A 123 2.38 -13.65 -10.45
C LYS A 123 2.69 -12.82 -9.21
N ALA A 124 3.63 -11.89 -9.33
CA ALA A 124 3.83 -10.84 -8.35
C ALA A 124 2.84 -9.71 -8.62
N LYS A 125 2.04 -9.36 -7.61
CA LYS A 125 1.10 -8.23 -7.66
C LYS A 125 1.84 -6.94 -7.38
N ILE A 126 1.72 -5.96 -8.26
CA ILE A 126 2.38 -4.67 -8.09
C ILE A 126 1.42 -3.50 -8.23
N HIS A 127 1.73 -2.42 -7.52
CA HIS A 127 1.18 -1.11 -7.78
C HIS A 127 2.29 -0.18 -8.28
N ILE A 128 2.11 0.42 -9.45
CA ILE A 128 3.06 1.41 -9.97
C ILE A 128 2.88 2.70 -9.17
N LYS A 129 3.93 3.13 -8.50
CA LYS A 129 3.96 4.40 -7.77
C LYS A 129 4.37 5.53 -8.70
N ILE A 130 3.54 6.57 -8.83
CA ILE A 130 3.84 7.77 -9.62
C ILE A 130 4.20 8.93 -8.67
N ASP A 131 5.30 9.61 -8.95
CA ASP A 131 5.63 10.88 -8.29
C ASP A 131 4.97 12.03 -9.04
N THR A 132 3.93 12.57 -8.43
CA THR A 132 3.17 13.70 -8.96
C THR A 132 3.55 15.03 -8.33
N GLY A 133 4.55 15.02 -7.41
CA GLY A 133 5.01 16.23 -6.74
C GLY A 133 5.33 16.06 -5.25
N MET A 134 5.28 14.83 -4.71
CA MET A 134 5.76 14.56 -3.34
C MET A 134 7.30 14.51 -3.28
N HIS A 135 7.96 14.19 -4.40
CA HIS A 135 9.43 14.16 -4.56
C HIS A 135 10.15 13.28 -3.54
N ARG A 136 9.55 12.12 -3.20
CA ARG A 136 10.15 11.15 -2.28
C ARG A 136 10.49 9.83 -2.96
N ILE A 137 9.49 9.19 -3.57
CA ILE A 137 9.60 7.96 -4.35
C ILE A 137 8.52 7.95 -5.43
N GLY A 138 8.79 7.33 -6.54
CA GLY A 138 7.83 7.16 -7.64
C GLY A 138 8.47 7.35 -9.02
N VAL A 139 7.84 6.78 -10.04
CA VAL A 139 8.17 7.04 -11.44
C VAL A 139 7.74 8.47 -11.76
N HIS A 140 8.57 9.23 -12.46
CA HIS A 140 8.19 10.56 -12.93
C HIS A 140 7.03 10.46 -13.95
N VAL A 141 6.09 11.40 -13.92
CA VAL A 141 4.90 11.38 -14.77
C VAL A 141 5.23 11.11 -16.25
N ARG A 142 6.23 11.80 -16.81
CA ARG A 142 6.68 11.63 -18.20
C ARG A 142 7.13 10.20 -18.55
N ASP A 143 7.58 9.42 -17.57
CA ASP A 143 8.10 8.07 -17.74
C ASP A 143 7.06 6.99 -17.42
N ALA A 144 5.86 7.38 -16.94
CA ALA A 144 4.82 6.47 -16.46
C ALA A 144 4.41 5.45 -17.54
N GLY A 145 4.13 5.89 -18.76
CA GLY A 145 3.74 5.01 -19.86
C GLY A 145 4.83 4.02 -20.27
N ARG A 146 6.11 4.47 -20.32
CA ARG A 146 7.24 3.60 -20.61
C ARG A 146 7.37 2.51 -19.52
N PHE A 147 7.30 2.92 -18.26
CA PHE A 147 7.43 2.00 -17.13
C PHE A 147 6.26 1.01 -17.06
N ALA A 148 5.03 1.46 -17.30
CA ALA A 148 3.87 0.58 -17.34
C ALA A 148 3.95 -0.46 -18.47
N LYS A 149 4.40 -0.07 -19.68
CA LYS A 149 4.65 -0.98 -20.79
C LYS A 149 5.72 -2.02 -20.46
N LEU A 150 6.82 -1.60 -19.83
CA LEU A 150 7.85 -2.52 -19.35
C LEU A 150 7.26 -3.52 -18.35
N ALA A 151 6.56 -3.05 -17.31
CA ALA A 151 5.94 -3.92 -16.31
C ALA A 151 4.95 -4.91 -16.95
N ALA A 152 4.12 -4.46 -17.89
CA ALA A 152 3.16 -5.30 -18.58
C ALA A 152 3.80 -6.37 -19.50
N SER A 153 5.03 -6.13 -19.98
CA SER A 153 5.77 -7.09 -20.81
C SER A 153 6.37 -8.25 -20.03
N LEU A 154 6.45 -8.15 -18.71
CA LEU A 154 7.09 -9.15 -17.86
C LEU A 154 6.11 -10.26 -17.46
N PRO A 155 6.40 -11.53 -17.79
CA PRO A 155 5.45 -12.63 -17.64
C PRO A 155 5.11 -12.98 -16.19
N GLY A 156 5.98 -12.65 -15.22
CA GLY A 156 5.75 -12.87 -13.79
C GLY A 156 5.02 -11.72 -13.09
N ILE A 157 4.71 -10.62 -13.78
CA ILE A 157 4.11 -9.43 -13.16
C ILE A 157 2.59 -9.39 -13.41
N TYR A 158 1.86 -8.94 -12.40
CA TYR A 158 0.47 -8.51 -12.47
C TYR A 158 0.35 -7.09 -11.94
N ILE A 159 0.05 -6.14 -12.83
CA ILE A 159 -0.20 -4.75 -12.44
C ILE A 159 -1.61 -4.69 -11.84
N GLU A 160 -1.68 -4.59 -10.51
CA GLU A 160 -2.94 -4.52 -9.77
C GLU A 160 -3.47 -3.09 -9.70
N GLY A 161 -2.57 -2.10 -9.72
CA GLY A 161 -2.97 -0.71 -9.66
C GLY A 161 -1.85 0.29 -9.93
N VAL A 162 -2.24 1.55 -9.94
CA VAL A 162 -1.37 2.72 -10.04
C VAL A 162 -1.78 3.69 -8.94
N PHE A 163 -0.84 4.31 -8.25
CA PHE A 163 -1.16 5.26 -7.20
C PHE A 163 -0.15 6.39 -7.05
N SER A 164 -0.56 7.44 -6.37
CA SER A 164 0.30 8.55 -5.96
C SER A 164 0.05 8.91 -4.49
N HIS A 165 0.71 9.95 -4.02
CA HIS A 165 0.56 10.46 -2.66
C HIS A 165 0.49 11.98 -2.68
N PHE A 166 -0.54 12.55 -2.10
CA PHE A 166 -0.63 14.00 -1.93
C PHE A 166 0.34 14.47 -0.85
N ALA A 167 1.08 15.54 -1.15
CA ALA A 167 2.02 16.15 -0.20
C ALA A 167 1.31 16.99 0.85
N THR A 168 0.17 17.62 0.48
CA THR A 168 -0.53 18.63 1.26
C THR A 168 -2.05 18.39 1.28
N ALA A 169 -2.47 17.12 1.42
CA ALA A 169 -3.91 16.78 1.41
C ALA A 169 -4.70 17.43 2.56
N ASP A 170 -4.04 17.67 3.69
CA ASP A 170 -4.57 18.25 4.91
C ASP A 170 -4.43 19.78 4.99
N ALA A 171 -3.68 20.43 4.07
CA ALA A 171 -3.58 21.89 4.04
C ALA A 171 -4.91 22.55 3.65
N ASP A 172 -5.18 23.76 4.13
CA ASP A 172 -6.36 24.54 3.75
C ASP A 172 -6.33 24.91 2.28
N ASP A 173 -5.18 25.33 1.75
CA ASP A 173 -4.98 25.57 0.33
C ASP A 173 -4.85 24.22 -0.43
N LYS A 174 -5.82 23.97 -1.32
CA LYS A 174 -5.90 22.76 -2.13
C LYS A 174 -5.23 22.87 -3.52
N GLN A 175 -4.64 24.01 -3.86
CA GLN A 175 -4.07 24.24 -5.20
C GLN A 175 -2.99 23.19 -5.54
N TYR A 176 -2.10 22.90 -4.59
CA TYR A 176 -1.05 21.90 -4.83
C TYR A 176 -1.60 20.47 -4.93
N ALA A 177 -2.58 20.12 -4.12
CA ALA A 177 -3.26 18.82 -4.24
C ALA A 177 -4.00 18.68 -5.58
N ALA A 178 -4.65 19.75 -6.08
CA ALA A 178 -5.28 19.78 -7.38
C ALA A 178 -4.24 19.60 -8.50
N TYR A 179 -3.12 20.32 -8.45
CA TYR A 179 -1.99 20.16 -9.37
C TYR A 179 -1.48 18.72 -9.39
N GLN A 180 -1.26 18.10 -8.22
CA GLN A 180 -0.83 16.69 -8.15
C GLN A 180 -1.87 15.73 -8.76
N PHE A 181 -3.17 16.02 -8.59
CA PHE A 181 -4.23 15.22 -9.18
C PHE A 181 -4.23 15.31 -10.71
N GLU A 182 -4.06 16.50 -11.28
CA GLU A 182 -3.94 16.68 -12.73
C GLU A 182 -2.73 15.93 -13.30
N ARG A 183 -1.59 15.98 -12.60
CA ARG A 183 -0.38 15.23 -12.96
C ARG A 183 -0.61 13.71 -12.91
N PHE A 184 -1.39 13.25 -11.94
CA PHE A 184 -1.75 11.83 -11.86
C PHE A 184 -2.65 11.42 -13.04
N GLN A 185 -3.64 12.24 -13.37
CA GLN A 185 -4.49 11.99 -14.53
C GLN A 185 -3.69 11.99 -15.85
N GLU A 186 -2.69 12.86 -15.99
CA GLU A 186 -1.76 12.85 -17.13
C GLU A 186 -1.03 11.50 -17.21
N ALA A 187 -0.45 11.02 -16.08
CA ALA A 187 0.25 9.74 -16.05
C ALA A 187 -0.63 8.55 -16.45
N LEU A 188 -1.93 8.59 -16.11
CA LEU A 188 -2.89 7.53 -16.46
C LEU A 188 -3.29 7.50 -17.95
N ARG A 189 -3.01 8.56 -18.70
CA ARG A 189 -3.32 8.63 -20.16
C ARG A 189 -2.18 8.17 -21.05
N LEU A 190 -0.97 8.04 -20.49
CA LEU A 190 0.25 7.62 -21.20
C LEU A 190 0.34 6.11 -21.37
#